data_140742258ccf614bc1633ec0ca12b0cd
#
_entry.id   140742258ccf614bc1633ec0ca12b0cd
#
_cell.length_a   1.000
_cell.length_b   1.000
_cell.length_c   1.000
_cell.angle_alpha   90.00
_cell.angle_beta   90.00
_cell.angle_gamma   90.00
#
_symmetry.space_group_name_H-M   'P 1'
#
loop_
_entity.id
_entity.type
_entity.pdbx_description
1 polymer ?
#
loop_
_entity_poly.entity_id
_entity_poly.type
_entity_poly.pdbx_seq_one_letter_code
_entity_poly.pdbx_strand_id
1 'polypeptide(L)'
;MWHDGFLGYDFGYRTMNPQRLRLTMELSRQLGVLDRVEIVRPDPASQQQLLLAHTPAYLAGLREASERRGYYGFGLGTADTPSFRGMYEASALIAGGSAEAAARVWASPGGHAVNIAGGLHHAMADEASGFCAVNDAVIAIRTLRELGARRVAYVDIDAHHGDGVEAAFADDPSVLTISLHQDPRTLFPGSGRSRDIGIGAGEGTAINVP
;
A
#
# COMPACT_ATOMS: atom_id res chain seq x y z
N MET A 1 11.25 7.23 4.07
CA MET A 1 10.45 8.32 3.46
C MET A 1 9.65 9.03 4.52
N TRP A 2 9.70 10.35 4.56
CA TRP A 2 8.87 11.15 5.46
C TRP A 2 8.40 12.44 4.78
N HIS A 3 7.12 12.74 4.92
CA HIS A 3 6.49 13.99 4.51
C HIS A 3 5.35 14.32 5.47
N ASP A 4 5.24 15.56 5.92
CA ASP A 4 4.16 15.97 6.85
C ASP A 4 2.76 15.78 6.25
N GLY A 5 2.65 15.80 4.92
CA GLY A 5 1.43 15.50 4.20
C GLY A 5 0.90 14.08 4.40
N PHE A 6 1.72 13.14 4.88
CA PHE A 6 1.24 11.80 5.27
C PHE A 6 0.19 11.86 6.40
N LEU A 7 0.26 12.89 7.23
CA LEU A 7 -0.70 13.12 8.30
C LEU A 7 -2.09 13.54 7.77
N GLY A 8 -2.19 13.87 6.49
CA GLY A 8 -3.45 14.15 5.82
C GLY A 8 -4.27 12.91 5.46
N TYR A 9 -3.69 11.70 5.54
CA TYR A 9 -4.41 10.45 5.35
C TYR A 9 -5.15 10.09 6.64
N ASP A 10 -6.33 10.71 6.83
CA ASP A 10 -7.07 10.66 8.09
C ASP A 10 -8.57 10.41 7.85
N PHE A 11 -9.02 9.23 8.19
CA PHE A 11 -10.44 8.83 8.16
C PHE A 11 -11.25 9.39 9.34
N GLY A 12 -10.59 9.97 10.33
CA GLY A 12 -11.20 10.39 11.60
C GLY A 12 -11.46 9.24 12.57
N TYR A 13 -10.86 8.07 12.35
CA TYR A 13 -10.98 6.90 13.22
C TYR A 13 -9.77 6.76 14.16
N ARG A 14 -10.00 6.15 15.33
CA ARG A 14 -8.89 5.87 16.26
C ARG A 14 -7.88 4.88 15.72
N THR A 15 -8.33 3.87 14.99
CA THR A 15 -7.49 2.78 14.46
C THR A 15 -6.55 3.25 13.35
N MET A 16 -7.01 4.14 12.46
CA MET A 16 -6.21 4.73 11.38
C MET A 16 -5.90 6.21 11.65
N ASN A 17 -5.50 6.51 12.89
CA ASN A 17 -5.13 7.86 13.28
C ASN A 17 -3.70 8.17 12.81
N PRO A 18 -3.47 9.23 12.01
CA PRO A 18 -2.14 9.63 11.52
C PRO A 18 -1.18 10.04 12.65
N GLN A 19 -1.68 10.31 13.85
CA GLN A 19 -0.88 10.56 15.03
C GLN A 19 0.15 9.45 15.30
N ARG A 20 -0.19 8.19 14.97
CA ARG A 20 0.74 7.05 15.08
C ARG A 20 2.03 7.29 14.28
N LEU A 21 1.93 7.87 13.07
CA LEU A 21 3.08 8.18 12.23
C LEU A 21 3.96 9.26 12.87
N ARG A 22 3.32 10.33 13.38
CA ARG A 22 4.03 11.41 14.06
C ARG A 22 4.76 10.89 15.30
N LEU A 23 4.09 10.07 16.12
CA LEU A 23 4.68 9.49 17.33
C LEU A 23 5.83 8.53 16.99
N THR A 24 5.71 7.74 15.92
CA THR A 24 6.79 6.87 15.44
C THR A 24 8.02 7.68 15.05
N MET A 25 7.84 8.77 14.30
CA MET A 25 8.96 9.64 13.92
C MET A 25 9.59 10.33 15.12
N GLU A 26 8.77 10.81 16.05
CA GLU A 26 9.28 11.46 17.26
C GLU A 26 10.06 10.49 18.15
N LEU A 27 9.52 9.29 18.37
CA LEU A 27 10.23 8.25 19.13
C LEU A 27 11.53 7.85 18.45
N SER A 28 11.52 7.67 17.13
CA SER A 28 12.73 7.33 16.36
C SER A 28 13.80 8.43 16.47
N ARG A 29 13.39 9.69 16.51
CA ARG A 29 14.30 10.83 16.73
C ARG A 29 14.89 10.77 18.13
N GLN A 30 14.07 10.62 19.16
CA GLN A 30 14.53 10.58 20.56
C GLN A 30 15.47 9.40 20.84
N LEU A 31 15.28 8.27 20.13
CA LEU A 31 16.16 7.10 20.23
C LEU A 31 17.42 7.20 19.34
N GLY A 32 17.65 8.31 18.62
CA GLY A 32 18.79 8.49 17.73
C GLY A 32 18.77 7.59 16.49
N VAL A 33 17.63 6.97 16.16
CA VAL A 33 17.51 6.11 14.96
C VAL A 33 17.64 6.97 13.70
N LEU A 34 17.04 8.17 13.71
CA LEU A 34 17.03 9.07 12.56
C LEU A 34 18.41 9.68 12.26
N ASP A 35 19.34 9.66 13.22
CA ASP A 35 20.72 10.13 13.03
C ASP A 35 21.55 9.18 12.15
N ARG A 36 21.03 7.96 11.91
CA ARG A 36 21.71 6.88 11.18
C ARG A 36 21.12 6.62 9.80
N VAL A 37 20.11 7.37 9.40
CA VAL A 37 19.40 7.17 8.14
C VAL A 37 19.17 8.50 7.42
N GLU A 38 19.17 8.48 6.10
CA GLU A 38 18.74 9.62 5.30
C GLU A 38 17.20 9.73 5.33
N ILE A 39 16.72 10.91 5.71
CA ILE A 39 15.29 11.22 5.63
C ILE A 39 15.01 11.83 4.26
N VAL A 40 14.32 11.09 3.43
CA VAL A 40 13.95 11.52 2.08
C VAL A 40 12.52 12.04 2.09
N ARG A 41 12.29 13.20 1.50
CA ARG A 41 10.96 13.78 1.27
C ARG A 41 10.48 13.35 -0.12
N PRO A 42 9.47 12.45 -0.21
CA PRO A 42 8.99 12.00 -1.51
C PRO A 42 8.05 13.04 -2.14
N ASP A 43 7.98 13.02 -3.47
CA ASP A 43 6.91 13.65 -4.22
C ASP A 43 5.67 12.75 -4.29
N PRO A 44 4.46 13.30 -4.52
CA PRO A 44 3.28 12.49 -4.81
C PRO A 44 3.48 11.65 -6.07
N ALA A 45 2.96 10.42 -6.05
CA ALA A 45 2.93 9.58 -7.24
C ALA A 45 2.20 10.29 -8.39
N SER A 46 2.81 10.26 -9.56
CA SER A 46 2.19 10.73 -10.80
C SER A 46 0.97 9.89 -11.16
N GLN A 47 0.09 10.41 -11.99
CA GLN A 47 -1.04 9.63 -12.50
C GLN A 47 -0.57 8.33 -13.20
N GLN A 48 0.55 8.36 -13.91
CA GLN A 48 1.11 7.18 -14.56
C GLN A 48 1.52 6.12 -13.53
N GLN A 49 2.13 6.51 -12.43
CA GLN A 49 2.47 5.58 -11.34
C GLN A 49 1.22 5.02 -10.65
N LEU A 50 0.19 5.84 -10.40
CA LEU A 50 -1.07 5.36 -9.84
C LEU A 50 -1.77 4.35 -10.77
N LEU A 51 -1.68 4.54 -12.08
CA LEU A 51 -2.20 3.59 -13.09
C LEU A 51 -1.44 2.26 -13.12
N LEU A 52 -0.29 2.16 -12.48
CA LEU A 52 0.36 0.86 -12.27
C LEU A 52 -0.48 -0.07 -11.38
N ALA A 53 -1.26 0.46 -10.44
CA ALA A 53 -2.06 -0.34 -9.52
C ALA A 53 -3.57 -0.24 -9.80
N HIS A 54 -4.04 0.86 -10.38
CA HIS A 54 -5.45 1.19 -10.39
C HIS A 54 -6.00 1.51 -11.78
N THR A 55 -7.28 1.24 -11.98
CA THR A 55 -7.97 1.59 -13.24
C THR A 55 -8.21 3.09 -13.35
N PRO A 56 -8.30 3.65 -14.59
CA PRO A 56 -8.62 5.06 -14.78
C PRO A 56 -9.96 5.46 -14.18
N ALA A 57 -10.97 4.59 -14.25
CA ALA A 57 -12.30 4.84 -13.69
C ALA A 57 -12.27 4.94 -12.16
N TYR A 58 -11.52 4.03 -11.50
CA TYR A 58 -11.30 4.09 -10.06
C TYR A 58 -10.62 5.40 -9.63
N LEU A 59 -9.54 5.78 -10.31
CA LEU A 59 -8.81 7.03 -9.99
C LEU A 59 -9.67 8.29 -10.20
N ALA A 60 -10.57 8.28 -11.17
CA ALA A 60 -11.54 9.36 -11.34
C ALA A 60 -12.51 9.43 -10.14
N GLY A 61 -13.08 8.29 -9.72
CA GLY A 61 -13.93 8.21 -8.52
C GLY A 61 -13.19 8.62 -7.24
N LEU A 62 -11.92 8.26 -7.10
CA LEU A 62 -11.08 8.66 -5.94
C LEU A 62 -10.85 10.18 -5.92
N ARG A 63 -10.70 10.84 -7.08
CA ARG A 63 -10.63 12.31 -7.17
C ARG A 63 -11.92 12.96 -6.71
N GLU A 64 -13.08 12.47 -7.15
CA GLU A 64 -14.39 12.96 -6.71
C GLU A 64 -14.57 12.76 -5.19
N ALA A 65 -14.19 11.60 -4.66
CA ALA A 65 -14.25 11.28 -3.23
C ALA A 65 -13.31 12.18 -2.38
N SER A 66 -12.26 12.74 -2.99
CA SER A 66 -11.33 13.68 -2.37
C SER A 66 -11.88 15.08 -2.16
N GLU A 67 -12.95 15.46 -2.84
CA GLU A 67 -13.52 16.82 -2.75
C GLU A 67 -14.38 17.00 -1.50
N ARG A 68 -15.17 15.98 -1.16
CA ARG A 68 -16.13 16.03 -0.05
C ARG A 68 -16.45 14.64 0.49
N ARG A 69 -17.02 14.58 1.68
CA ARG A 69 -17.54 13.32 2.24
C ARG A 69 -18.78 12.86 1.47
N GLY A 70 -18.87 11.57 1.18
CA GLY A 70 -19.99 10.95 0.50
C GLY A 70 -19.67 9.52 0.05
N TYR A 71 -20.64 8.86 -0.54
CA TYR A 71 -20.46 7.56 -1.20
C TYR A 71 -20.27 7.77 -2.70
N TYR A 72 -19.24 7.15 -3.27
CA TYR A 72 -18.82 7.38 -4.66
C TYR A 72 -18.74 6.07 -5.48
N GLY A 73 -19.16 4.93 -4.93
CA GLY A 73 -18.89 3.64 -5.54
C GLY A 73 -17.43 3.20 -5.30
N PHE A 74 -17.01 2.10 -5.93
CA PHE A 74 -15.64 1.60 -5.85
C PHE A 74 -15.13 1.38 -4.40
N GLY A 75 -16.00 1.05 -3.44
CA GLY A 75 -15.64 0.98 -2.03
C GLY A 75 -15.42 2.33 -1.33
N LEU A 76 -15.41 3.44 -2.07
CA LEU A 76 -15.14 4.79 -1.55
C LEU A 76 -16.36 5.39 -0.85
N GLY A 77 -16.17 5.91 0.35
CA GLY A 77 -17.21 6.52 1.16
C GLY A 77 -18.08 5.53 1.95
N THR A 78 -17.67 4.27 2.02
CA THR A 78 -18.26 3.24 2.88
C THR A 78 -17.87 3.44 4.35
N ALA A 79 -18.46 2.67 5.26
CA ALA A 79 -18.02 2.65 6.66
C ALA A 79 -16.61 2.08 6.82
N ASP A 80 -16.22 1.19 5.91
CA ASP A 80 -14.88 0.58 5.88
C ASP A 80 -13.83 1.57 5.36
N THR A 81 -14.14 2.29 4.27
CA THR A 81 -13.23 3.28 3.68
C THR A 81 -13.95 4.61 3.45
N PRO A 82 -14.19 5.41 4.51
CA PRO A 82 -14.88 6.68 4.41
C PRO A 82 -14.12 7.67 3.54
N SER A 83 -14.82 8.41 2.70
CA SER A 83 -14.21 9.49 1.94
C SER A 83 -13.89 10.71 2.83
N PHE A 84 -12.80 11.39 2.53
CA PHE A 84 -12.41 12.64 3.18
C PHE A 84 -11.74 13.60 2.20
N ARG A 85 -11.80 14.89 2.53
CA ARG A 85 -11.19 15.92 1.68
C ARG A 85 -9.67 15.74 1.62
N GLY A 86 -9.10 15.72 0.41
CA GLY A 86 -7.67 15.52 0.18
C GLY A 86 -7.26 14.04 0.16
N MET A 87 -8.20 13.11 0.08
CA MET A 87 -7.94 11.67 0.07
C MET A 87 -7.05 11.24 -1.09
N TYR A 88 -7.31 11.79 -2.29
CA TYR A 88 -6.48 11.50 -3.47
C TYR A 88 -5.04 11.97 -3.28
N GLU A 89 -4.86 13.21 -2.84
CA GLU A 89 -3.56 13.84 -2.65
C GLU A 89 -2.74 13.12 -1.58
N ALA A 90 -3.36 12.77 -0.46
CA ALA A 90 -2.71 12.03 0.62
C ALA A 90 -2.33 10.60 0.17
N SER A 91 -3.23 9.92 -0.56
CA SER A 91 -2.95 8.59 -1.12
C SER A 91 -1.83 8.61 -2.15
N ALA A 92 -1.85 9.60 -3.06
CA ALA A 92 -0.80 9.77 -4.05
C ALA A 92 0.56 10.04 -3.40
N LEU A 93 0.59 10.82 -2.31
CA LEU A 93 1.83 11.09 -1.59
C LEU A 93 2.40 9.83 -0.92
N ILE A 94 1.54 9.00 -0.30
CA ILE A 94 1.95 7.71 0.29
C ILE A 94 2.51 6.79 -0.80
N ALA A 95 1.79 6.66 -1.91
CA ALA A 95 2.22 5.83 -3.05
C ALA A 95 3.54 6.32 -3.66
N GLY A 96 3.72 7.63 -3.79
CA GLY A 96 4.98 8.23 -4.22
C GLY A 96 6.14 7.90 -3.29
N GLY A 97 5.90 7.88 -1.98
CA GLY A 97 6.89 7.45 -1.00
C GLY A 97 7.33 5.99 -1.19
N SER A 98 6.41 5.09 -1.51
CA SER A 98 6.73 3.68 -1.75
C SER A 98 7.42 3.45 -3.10
N ALA A 99 7.02 4.19 -4.15
CA ALA A 99 7.70 4.16 -5.44
C ALA A 99 9.15 4.69 -5.35
N GLU A 100 9.36 5.81 -4.63
CA GLU A 100 10.69 6.37 -4.39
C GLU A 100 11.55 5.42 -3.56
N ALA A 101 10.99 4.78 -2.53
CA ALA A 101 11.68 3.77 -1.74
C ALA A 101 12.16 2.61 -2.62
N ALA A 102 11.31 2.10 -3.49
CA ALA A 102 11.62 1.03 -4.44
C ALA A 102 12.75 1.45 -5.41
N ALA A 103 12.67 2.65 -5.99
CA ALA A 103 13.68 3.15 -6.91
C ALA A 103 15.07 3.31 -6.24
N ARG A 104 15.10 3.81 -5.01
CA ARG A 104 16.35 3.98 -4.25
C ARG A 104 17.01 2.65 -3.88
N VAL A 105 16.22 1.67 -3.46
CA VAL A 105 16.74 0.32 -3.16
C VAL A 105 17.27 -0.32 -4.43
N TRP A 106 16.60 -0.17 -5.57
CA TRP A 106 17.09 -0.66 -6.86
C TRP A 106 18.41 -0.02 -7.28
N ALA A 107 18.55 1.28 -7.09
CA ALA A 107 19.78 2.03 -7.42
C ALA A 107 20.95 1.73 -6.46
N SER A 108 20.69 1.17 -5.29
CA SER A 108 21.69 0.87 -4.25
C SER A 108 21.59 -0.58 -3.79
N PRO A 109 22.21 -1.54 -4.49
CA PRO A 109 22.14 -2.95 -4.12
C PRO A 109 22.56 -3.19 -2.66
N GLY A 110 21.74 -3.93 -1.90
CA GLY A 110 21.93 -4.15 -0.47
C GLY A 110 21.42 -3.00 0.41
N GLY A 111 20.91 -1.92 -0.19
CA GLY A 111 20.28 -0.82 0.55
C GLY A 111 18.91 -1.18 1.12
N HIS A 112 18.47 -0.40 2.10
CA HIS A 112 17.16 -0.49 2.71
C HIS A 112 16.46 0.85 2.63
N ALA A 113 15.16 0.83 2.38
CA ALA A 113 14.32 2.02 2.42
C ALA A 113 13.02 1.71 3.17
N VAL A 114 12.50 2.69 3.88
CA VAL A 114 11.29 2.57 4.68
C VAL A 114 10.33 3.70 4.32
N ASN A 115 9.08 3.35 4.02
CA ASN A 115 7.96 4.29 3.98
C ASN A 115 6.99 3.96 5.11
N ILE A 116 7.03 4.74 6.20
CA ILE A 116 6.23 4.46 7.41
C ILE A 116 4.74 4.73 7.23
N ALA A 117 4.35 5.39 6.15
CA ALA A 117 2.95 5.66 5.82
C ALA A 117 2.37 4.64 4.82
N GLY A 118 3.22 3.82 4.20
CA GLY A 118 2.83 2.78 3.25
C GLY A 118 2.23 1.54 3.91
N GLY A 119 2.00 0.51 3.08
CA GLY A 119 1.38 -0.75 3.49
C GLY A 119 -0.13 -0.75 3.31
N LEU A 120 -0.65 0.01 2.36
CA LEU A 120 -2.08 0.07 2.05
C LEU A 120 -2.48 -1.12 1.15
N HIS A 121 -2.39 -2.31 1.68
CA HIS A 121 -2.36 -3.58 0.97
C HIS A 121 -3.73 -4.13 0.54
N HIS A 122 -4.84 -3.54 1.04
CA HIS A 122 -6.19 -4.04 0.75
C HIS A 122 -6.82 -3.43 -0.51
N ALA A 123 -6.33 -2.29 -1.01
CA ALA A 123 -6.91 -1.68 -2.20
C ALA A 123 -6.73 -2.58 -3.43
N MET A 124 -7.84 -2.85 -4.12
CA MET A 124 -7.88 -3.56 -5.39
C MET A 124 -7.64 -2.62 -6.57
N ALA A 125 -7.57 -3.14 -7.79
CA ALA A 125 -7.38 -2.31 -8.98
C ALA A 125 -8.48 -1.26 -9.18
N ASP A 126 -9.69 -1.57 -8.73
CA ASP A 126 -10.89 -0.76 -8.93
C ASP A 126 -11.78 -0.65 -7.68
N GLU A 127 -11.23 -0.97 -6.50
CA GLU A 127 -11.98 -0.91 -5.25
C GLU A 127 -11.09 -0.53 -4.07
N ALA A 128 -11.54 0.43 -3.25
CA ALA A 128 -10.98 0.76 -1.96
C ALA A 128 -11.53 -0.20 -0.89
N SER A 129 -10.68 -0.66 0.00
CA SER A 129 -11.05 -1.63 1.04
C SER A 129 -10.11 -1.50 2.24
N GLY A 130 -10.54 -1.84 3.43
CA GLY A 130 -9.71 -1.94 4.63
C GLY A 130 -8.93 -0.66 4.95
N PHE A 131 -9.53 0.52 4.81
CA PHE A 131 -8.87 1.82 4.94
C PHE A 131 -7.79 2.09 3.88
N CYS A 132 -7.72 1.30 2.82
CA CYS A 132 -6.75 1.46 1.74
C CYS A 132 -7.43 2.03 0.49
N ALA A 133 -7.07 3.27 0.13
CA ALA A 133 -7.56 3.93 -1.08
C ALA A 133 -6.64 3.72 -2.29
N VAL A 134 -5.35 3.49 -2.06
CA VAL A 134 -4.36 3.19 -3.12
C VAL A 134 -3.45 2.08 -2.63
N ASN A 135 -3.14 1.12 -3.48
CA ASN A 135 -2.20 0.05 -3.13
C ASN A 135 -0.77 0.48 -3.47
N ASP A 136 -0.12 1.08 -2.49
CA ASP A 136 1.25 1.57 -2.64
C ASP A 136 2.28 0.44 -2.76
N ALA A 137 2.01 -0.73 -2.19
CA ALA A 137 2.86 -1.92 -2.32
C ALA A 137 2.87 -2.44 -3.77
N VAL A 138 1.70 -2.52 -4.42
CA VAL A 138 1.60 -2.88 -5.85
C VAL A 138 2.37 -1.87 -6.71
N ILE A 139 2.23 -0.58 -6.43
CA ILE A 139 2.97 0.48 -7.16
C ILE A 139 4.48 0.30 -6.98
N ALA A 140 4.95 0.05 -5.76
CA ALA A 140 6.37 -0.19 -5.49
C ALA A 140 6.91 -1.42 -6.24
N ILE A 141 6.19 -2.54 -6.22
CA ILE A 141 6.57 -3.77 -6.93
C ILE A 141 6.63 -3.52 -8.44
N ARG A 142 5.62 -2.89 -9.03
CA ARG A 142 5.59 -2.59 -10.45
C ARG A 142 6.65 -1.57 -10.85
N THR A 143 6.96 -0.59 -9.99
CA THR A 143 8.12 0.31 -10.18
C THR A 143 9.43 -0.48 -10.25
N LEU A 144 9.68 -1.45 -9.36
CA LEU A 144 10.85 -2.32 -9.44
C LEU A 144 10.89 -3.11 -10.75
N ARG A 145 9.73 -3.60 -11.21
CA ARG A 145 9.61 -4.32 -12.49
C ARG A 145 9.97 -3.43 -13.69
N GLU A 146 9.48 -2.20 -13.72
CA GLU A 146 9.83 -1.21 -14.77
C GLU A 146 11.32 -0.87 -14.76
N LEU A 147 11.95 -0.84 -13.59
CA LEU A 147 13.40 -0.63 -13.43
C LEU A 147 14.25 -1.85 -13.81
N GLY A 148 13.64 -3.00 -14.11
CA GLY A 148 14.31 -4.20 -14.59
C GLY A 148 14.44 -5.34 -13.58
N ALA A 149 13.80 -5.26 -12.42
CA ALA A 149 13.74 -6.38 -11.49
C ALA A 149 12.99 -7.55 -12.14
N ARG A 150 13.65 -8.69 -12.30
CA ARG A 150 13.06 -9.86 -12.95
C ARG A 150 12.19 -10.69 -12.01
N ARG A 151 12.47 -10.64 -10.72
CA ARG A 151 11.71 -11.33 -9.67
C ARG A 151 11.65 -10.44 -8.44
N VAL A 152 10.49 -10.36 -7.82
CA VAL A 152 10.25 -9.62 -6.58
C VAL A 152 9.59 -10.54 -5.58
N ALA A 153 10.00 -10.48 -4.32
CA ALA A 153 9.28 -11.10 -3.22
C ALA A 153 8.62 -10.00 -2.38
N TYR A 154 7.33 -10.15 -2.17
CA TYR A 154 6.54 -9.36 -1.23
C TYR A 154 6.27 -10.21 0.00
N VAL A 155 6.59 -9.69 1.17
CA VAL A 155 6.34 -10.37 2.45
C VAL A 155 5.46 -9.47 3.31
N ASP A 156 4.28 -9.94 3.63
CA ASP A 156 3.29 -9.26 4.45
C ASP A 156 3.21 -9.95 5.81
N ILE A 157 3.43 -9.17 6.87
CA ILE A 157 3.34 -9.61 8.26
C ILE A 157 2.28 -8.84 9.04
N ASP A 158 1.38 -8.15 8.33
CA ASP A 158 0.18 -7.57 8.94
C ASP A 158 -0.73 -8.68 9.47
N ALA A 159 -1.52 -8.36 10.50
CA ALA A 159 -2.50 -9.31 11.03
C ALA A 159 -3.60 -9.65 10.01
N HIS A 160 -3.84 -8.79 9.02
CA HIS A 160 -4.80 -9.00 7.94
C HIS A 160 -4.11 -9.58 6.71
N HIS A 161 -4.79 -10.42 5.95
CA HIS A 161 -4.30 -10.90 4.66
C HIS A 161 -4.08 -9.74 3.68
N GLY A 162 -2.92 -9.71 3.00
CA GLY A 162 -2.60 -8.73 1.96
C GLY A 162 -3.30 -9.01 0.63
N ASP A 163 -4.62 -9.07 0.65
CA ASP A 163 -5.49 -9.52 -0.44
C ASP A 163 -5.35 -8.70 -1.72
N GLY A 164 -5.23 -7.37 -1.61
CA GLY A 164 -5.07 -6.51 -2.78
C GLY A 164 -3.73 -6.71 -3.50
N VAL A 165 -2.66 -7.01 -2.75
CA VAL A 165 -1.36 -7.31 -3.36
C VAL A 165 -1.37 -8.71 -3.98
N GLU A 166 -1.91 -9.71 -3.29
CA GLU A 166 -2.04 -11.06 -3.86
C GLU A 166 -2.87 -11.04 -5.15
N ALA A 167 -4.02 -10.36 -5.14
CA ALA A 167 -4.88 -10.25 -6.32
C ALA A 167 -4.19 -9.58 -7.52
N ALA A 168 -3.33 -8.58 -7.26
CA ALA A 168 -2.62 -7.85 -8.31
C ALA A 168 -1.56 -8.69 -9.04
N PHE A 169 -1.10 -9.79 -8.43
CA PHE A 169 -0.01 -10.64 -8.93
C PHE A 169 -0.37 -12.13 -8.95
N ALA A 170 -1.64 -12.49 -8.76
CA ALA A 170 -2.06 -13.89 -8.65
C ALA A 170 -1.69 -14.75 -9.88
N ASP A 171 -1.55 -14.17 -11.05
CA ASP A 171 -1.17 -14.83 -12.32
C ASP A 171 0.25 -14.49 -12.79
N ASP A 172 1.02 -13.72 -12.02
CA ASP A 172 2.38 -13.29 -12.37
C ASP A 172 3.46 -14.17 -11.69
N PRO A 173 4.13 -15.06 -12.43
CA PRO A 173 5.17 -15.94 -11.88
C PRO A 173 6.44 -15.21 -11.45
N SER A 174 6.54 -13.93 -11.72
CA SER A 174 7.72 -13.12 -11.38
C SER A 174 7.59 -12.42 -10.03
N VAL A 175 6.42 -12.48 -9.40
CA VAL A 175 6.17 -11.89 -8.07
C VAL A 175 5.73 -13.00 -7.12
N LEU A 176 6.53 -13.20 -6.08
CA LEU A 176 6.18 -14.10 -4.97
C LEU A 176 5.50 -13.27 -3.89
N THR A 177 4.25 -13.58 -3.56
CA THR A 177 3.54 -12.99 -2.42
C THR A 177 3.52 -13.96 -1.25
N ILE A 178 3.90 -13.49 -0.07
CA ILE A 178 3.89 -14.26 1.18
C ILE A 178 3.13 -13.45 2.21
N SER A 179 2.03 -13.98 2.74
CA SER A 179 1.24 -13.31 3.78
C SER A 179 1.11 -14.20 5.02
N LEU A 180 1.57 -13.68 6.17
CA LEU A 180 1.40 -14.30 7.48
C LEU A 180 0.34 -13.51 8.24
N HIS A 181 -0.83 -14.08 8.44
CA HIS A 181 -1.99 -13.33 8.96
C HIS A 181 -2.86 -14.21 9.86
N GLN A 182 -3.80 -13.58 10.54
CA GLN A 182 -4.77 -14.28 11.38
C GLN A 182 -5.75 -15.10 10.51
N ASP A 183 -6.23 -16.22 11.06
CA ASP A 183 -7.21 -17.11 10.43
C ASP A 183 -8.35 -16.32 9.74
N PRO A 184 -8.53 -16.47 8.42
CA PRO A 184 -9.50 -15.71 7.63
C PRO A 184 -10.96 -15.94 8.03
N ARG A 185 -11.24 -16.97 8.84
CA ARG A 185 -12.58 -17.20 9.41
C ARG A 185 -12.90 -16.22 10.53
N THR A 186 -11.91 -15.54 11.09
CA THR A 186 -12.04 -14.72 12.31
C THR A 186 -11.66 -13.27 12.13
N LEU A 187 -11.00 -12.92 11.02
CA LEU A 187 -10.55 -11.57 10.74
C LEU A 187 -10.83 -11.18 9.28
N PHE A 188 -11.09 -9.88 9.07
CA PHE A 188 -11.12 -9.25 7.74
C PHE A 188 -9.78 -9.50 7.02
N PRO A 189 -9.74 -9.64 5.69
CA PRO A 189 -10.85 -9.61 4.74
C PRO A 189 -11.57 -10.96 4.57
N GLY A 190 -11.13 -12.02 5.23
CA GLY A 190 -11.72 -13.35 5.14
C GLY A 190 -11.17 -14.19 3.98
N SER A 191 -10.09 -13.76 3.34
CA SER A 191 -9.34 -14.43 2.28
C SER A 191 -7.95 -14.89 2.76
N GLY A 192 -7.13 -15.47 1.89
CA GLY A 192 -5.77 -15.92 2.23
C GLY A 192 -5.74 -17.30 2.92
N ARG A 193 -6.45 -18.27 2.38
CA ARG A 193 -6.36 -19.65 2.87
C ARG A 193 -5.09 -20.30 2.35
N SER A 194 -4.51 -21.24 3.10
CA SER A 194 -3.27 -21.95 2.69
C SER A 194 -3.37 -22.66 1.33
N ARG A 195 -4.58 -22.83 0.80
CA ARG A 195 -4.82 -23.40 -0.53
C ARG A 195 -4.87 -22.35 -1.65
N ASP A 196 -4.91 -21.07 -1.29
CA ASP A 196 -4.92 -19.96 -2.23
C ASP A 196 -3.46 -19.71 -2.60
N ILE A 197 -3.02 -20.29 -3.74
CA ILE A 197 -1.61 -20.40 -4.14
C ILE A 197 -1.27 -19.64 -5.43
N GLY A 198 -2.15 -18.74 -5.88
CA GLY A 198 -2.08 -18.09 -7.18
C GLY A 198 -2.86 -18.84 -8.25
N ILE A 199 -2.86 -18.33 -9.46
CA ILE A 199 -3.62 -18.89 -10.59
C ILE A 199 -2.77 -18.91 -11.87
N GLY A 200 -3.14 -19.78 -12.81
CA GLY A 200 -2.52 -19.79 -14.14
C GLY A 200 -1.00 -19.91 -14.10
N ALA A 201 -0.29 -18.95 -14.71
CA ALA A 201 1.18 -18.93 -14.72
C ALA A 201 1.77 -18.63 -13.32
N GLY A 202 1.02 -17.98 -12.44
CA GLY A 202 1.40 -17.65 -11.08
C GLY A 202 1.04 -18.73 -10.05
N GLU A 203 0.53 -19.90 -10.44
CA GLU A 203 0.25 -20.96 -9.49
C GLU A 203 1.51 -21.39 -8.72
N GLY A 204 1.44 -21.37 -7.40
CA GLY A 204 2.57 -21.62 -6.50
C GLY A 204 3.37 -20.37 -6.10
N THR A 205 2.99 -19.17 -6.59
CA THR A 205 3.65 -17.91 -6.22
C THR A 205 2.90 -17.08 -5.17
N ALA A 206 1.76 -17.55 -4.67
CA ALA A 206 1.13 -17.01 -3.48
C ALA A 206 1.29 -18.01 -2.32
N ILE A 207 1.79 -17.54 -1.18
CA ILE A 207 1.99 -18.34 0.03
C ILE A 207 1.21 -17.70 1.16
N ASN A 208 0.17 -18.37 1.62
CA ASN A 208 -0.68 -17.92 2.72
C ASN A 208 -0.47 -18.80 3.97
N VAL A 209 -0.14 -18.14 5.07
CA VAL A 209 0.13 -18.75 6.38
C VAL A 209 -0.83 -18.12 7.40
N PRO A 210 -2.09 -18.61 7.47
CA PRO A 210 -3.09 -18.10 8.41
C PRO A 210 -2.88 -18.64 9.81
#